data_2ce5744beaa58a62193e378b3fa87451
#
_entry.id   2ce5744beaa58a62193e378b3fa87451
#
_cell.length_a   1.000
_cell.length_b   1.000
_cell.length_c   1.000
_cell.angle_alpha   90.00
_cell.angle_beta   90.00
_cell.angle_gamma   90.00
#
_symmetry.space_group_name_H-M   'P 1'
#
loop_
_entity.id
_entity.type
_entity.pdbx_description
1 polymer ?
#
loop_
_entity_poly.entity_id
_entity_poly.type
_entity_poly.pdbx_seq_one_letter_code
_entity_poly.pdbx_strand_id
1 'polypeptide(L)'
;MKNYALKRLLQLIPILLAITFLSYGMMRIAGSDVVEQKMENTSGTVSQEMIDNARAELGLDKPFVVQYFTWLGNLLRGDMGTSYVSNKPVFSTFVSKLPATLLLTAVSILLTVLISIPLGIWSAVKQNTATDYVIRTASFIGNSLPNFFVSLLLMYLFAIRLGWFPVISGGVSLQSVALPALTLAIAMSAKYLRQVRATVLDELEKDYVLGARARGVKFSTTMIRSVMKASLVTIITLLTLSIGSLLGGMAIVESIFMWDGVGKLAVDAINMRDYPIIQAYVMWMAIIYVVINLITDLSYHFLDPRIRLGGIER
;
A
#
# COMPACT_ATOMS: atom_id res chain seq x y z
N MET A 1 -16.09 -22.06 -0.07
CA MET A 1 -15.42 -20.94 -0.74
C MET A 1 -16.38 -19.82 -1.17
N LYS A 2 -17.43 -20.10 -2.00
CA LYS A 2 -18.39 -19.05 -2.42
C LYS A 2 -19.03 -18.30 -1.24
N ASN A 3 -19.51 -19.01 -0.22
CA ASN A 3 -20.12 -18.40 0.97
C ASN A 3 -19.14 -17.58 1.82
N TYR A 4 -17.85 -17.97 1.88
CA TYR A 4 -16.82 -17.22 2.56
C TYR A 4 -16.50 -15.90 1.83
N ALA A 5 -16.28 -15.97 0.52
CA ALA A 5 -16.05 -14.77 -0.30
C ALA A 5 -17.25 -13.81 -0.24
N LEU A 6 -18.47 -14.33 -0.33
CA LEU A 6 -19.69 -13.54 -0.22
C LEU A 6 -19.81 -12.85 1.15
N LYS A 7 -19.51 -13.57 2.24
CA LYS A 7 -19.53 -13.00 3.61
C LYS A 7 -18.49 -11.87 3.72
N ARG A 8 -17.30 -12.04 3.16
CA ARG A 8 -16.25 -10.99 3.14
C ARG A 8 -16.67 -9.77 2.32
N LEU A 9 -17.29 -9.98 1.16
CA LEU A 9 -17.84 -8.89 0.35
C LEU A 9 -18.98 -8.15 1.06
N LEU A 10 -19.87 -8.87 1.77
CA LEU A 10 -20.93 -8.24 2.56
C LEU A 10 -20.37 -7.42 3.73
N GLN A 11 -19.27 -7.84 4.34
CA GLN A 11 -18.56 -7.07 5.38
C GLN A 11 -17.94 -5.77 4.84
N LEU A 12 -17.68 -5.68 3.53
CA LEU A 12 -17.22 -4.42 2.88
C LEU A 12 -18.25 -3.31 3.05
N ILE A 13 -19.54 -3.62 2.94
CA ILE A 13 -20.61 -2.61 2.96
C ILE A 13 -20.57 -1.77 4.25
N PRO A 14 -20.67 -2.34 5.46
CA PRO A 14 -20.63 -1.54 6.68
C PRO A 14 -19.27 -0.84 6.88
N ILE A 15 -18.16 -1.45 6.44
CA ILE A 15 -16.82 -0.84 6.51
C ILE A 15 -16.76 0.40 5.62
N LEU A 16 -17.20 0.30 4.36
CA LEU A 16 -17.22 1.43 3.44
C LEU A 16 -18.14 2.55 3.93
N LEU A 17 -19.32 2.21 4.43
CA LEU A 17 -20.23 3.19 5.00
C LEU A 17 -19.61 3.91 6.20
N ALA A 18 -18.99 3.18 7.12
CA ALA A 18 -18.33 3.78 8.29
C ALA A 18 -17.15 4.68 7.88
N ILE A 19 -16.25 4.19 7.01
CA ILE A 19 -15.06 4.93 6.57
C ILE A 19 -15.46 6.19 5.79
N THR A 20 -16.40 6.07 4.85
CA THR A 20 -16.84 7.21 4.04
C THR A 20 -17.60 8.24 4.87
N PHE A 21 -18.42 7.80 5.84
CA PHE A 21 -19.11 8.70 6.76
C PHE A 21 -18.12 9.48 7.65
N LEU A 22 -17.15 8.77 8.24
CA LEU A 22 -16.11 9.38 9.06
C LEU A 22 -15.22 10.33 8.24
N SER A 23 -14.79 9.92 7.05
CA SER A 23 -14.00 10.76 6.16
C SER A 23 -14.76 12.03 5.76
N TYR A 24 -16.02 11.88 5.37
CA TYR A 24 -16.88 13.01 5.03
C TYR A 24 -17.07 13.97 6.23
N GLY A 25 -17.25 13.42 7.44
CA GLY A 25 -17.36 14.18 8.69
C GLY A 25 -16.07 14.92 9.03
N MET A 26 -14.93 14.26 8.95
CA MET A 26 -13.64 14.89 9.24
C MET A 26 -13.34 16.08 8.31
N MET A 27 -13.67 15.95 7.02
CA MET A 27 -13.51 17.04 6.06
C MET A 27 -14.38 18.27 6.42
N ARG A 28 -15.56 18.03 6.97
CA ARG A 28 -16.44 19.13 7.45
C ARG A 28 -15.92 19.82 8.73
N ILE A 29 -15.34 19.03 9.63
CA ILE A 29 -14.76 19.55 10.89
C ILE A 29 -13.45 20.32 10.61
N ALA A 30 -12.70 19.94 9.57
CA ALA A 30 -11.46 20.61 9.18
C ALA A 30 -11.66 22.08 8.71
N GLY A 31 -12.90 22.50 8.53
CA GLY A 31 -13.35 23.88 8.78
C GLY A 31 -12.93 24.97 7.81
N SER A 32 -12.43 24.67 6.62
CA SER A 32 -12.28 25.71 5.61
C SER A 32 -13.31 25.55 4.51
N ASP A 33 -13.96 26.65 4.22
CA ASP A 33 -14.93 26.72 3.15
C ASP A 33 -14.21 26.58 1.80
N VAL A 34 -14.41 25.41 1.19
CA VAL A 34 -13.85 25.10 -0.13
C VAL A 34 -14.27 26.13 -1.17
N VAL A 35 -15.46 26.73 -0.97
CA VAL A 35 -15.98 27.76 -1.86
C VAL A 35 -15.19 29.04 -1.74
N GLU A 36 -14.88 29.46 -0.49
CA GLU A 36 -14.03 30.63 -0.25
C GLU A 36 -12.66 30.45 -0.90
N GLN A 37 -12.01 29.32 -0.69
CA GLN A 37 -10.69 29.03 -1.26
C GLN A 37 -10.70 28.93 -2.79
N LYS A 38 -11.73 28.31 -3.38
CA LYS A 38 -11.88 28.25 -4.84
C LYS A 38 -12.07 29.63 -5.45
N MET A 39 -12.79 30.49 -4.78
CA MET A 39 -13.09 31.84 -5.25
C MET A 39 -11.94 32.81 -5.01
N GLU A 40 -11.25 32.74 -3.87
CA GLU A 40 -10.01 33.53 -3.61
C GLU A 40 -8.94 33.26 -4.67
N ASN A 41 -8.82 32.01 -5.12
CA ASN A 41 -7.87 31.65 -6.18
C ASN A 41 -8.28 32.11 -7.58
N THR A 42 -9.54 32.49 -7.78
CA THR A 42 -10.07 32.76 -9.16
C THR A 42 -10.25 34.27 -9.43
N SER A 43 -10.50 35.10 -8.42
CA SER A 43 -10.89 36.51 -8.69
C SER A 43 -10.78 37.45 -7.48
N GLY A 44 -9.65 37.67 -6.93
CA GLY A 44 -9.19 38.76 -6.04
C GLY A 44 -10.15 39.46 -5.05
N THR A 45 -11.42 39.59 -5.29
CA THR A 45 -12.48 40.13 -4.38
C THR A 45 -13.79 39.41 -4.70
N VAL A 46 -14.18 38.53 -3.83
CA VAL A 46 -15.42 37.75 -3.95
C VAL A 46 -16.48 38.33 -3.03
N SER A 47 -17.68 38.63 -3.55
CA SER A 47 -18.78 39.05 -2.71
C SER A 47 -19.35 37.87 -1.92
N GLN A 48 -19.86 38.18 -0.69
CA GLN A 48 -20.49 37.15 0.14
C GLN A 48 -21.65 36.43 -0.57
N GLU A 49 -22.39 37.14 -1.40
CA GLU A 49 -23.49 36.63 -2.21
C GLU A 49 -23.03 35.58 -3.22
N MET A 50 -21.85 35.75 -3.83
CA MET A 50 -21.27 34.75 -4.75
C MET A 50 -20.84 33.48 -4.01
N ILE A 51 -20.32 33.63 -2.80
CA ILE A 51 -19.96 32.50 -1.91
C ILE A 51 -21.21 31.71 -1.53
N ASP A 52 -22.27 32.39 -1.12
CA ASP A 52 -23.50 31.75 -0.67
C ASP A 52 -24.23 31.05 -1.84
N ASN A 53 -24.23 31.64 -3.01
CA ASN A 53 -24.77 31.01 -4.24
C ASN A 53 -23.98 29.75 -4.62
N ALA A 54 -22.66 29.81 -4.58
CA ALA A 54 -21.80 28.64 -4.88
C ALA A 54 -21.93 27.53 -3.81
N ARG A 55 -22.16 27.90 -2.53
CA ARG A 55 -22.49 26.93 -1.47
C ARG A 55 -23.81 26.22 -1.75
N ALA A 56 -24.83 26.97 -2.18
CA ALA A 56 -26.14 26.42 -2.51
C ALA A 56 -26.08 25.50 -3.75
N GLU A 57 -25.34 25.90 -4.80
CA GLU A 57 -25.12 25.05 -5.98
C GLU A 57 -24.44 23.72 -5.64
N LEU A 58 -23.45 23.73 -4.73
CA LEU A 58 -22.76 22.54 -4.27
C LEU A 58 -23.56 21.77 -3.18
N GLY A 59 -24.71 22.30 -2.73
CA GLY A 59 -25.54 21.73 -1.68
C GLY A 59 -24.86 21.74 -0.31
N LEU A 60 -23.88 22.63 -0.10
CA LEU A 60 -23.12 22.77 1.14
C LEU A 60 -23.87 23.54 2.24
N ASP A 61 -24.99 24.15 1.89
CA ASP A 61 -25.97 24.82 2.76
C ASP A 61 -26.87 23.83 3.52
N LYS A 62 -26.95 22.56 3.04
CA LYS A 62 -27.82 21.53 3.61
C LYS A 62 -27.21 20.91 4.90
N PRO A 63 -28.06 20.30 5.77
CA PRO A 63 -27.56 19.55 6.92
C PRO A 63 -26.58 18.46 6.50
N PHE A 64 -25.54 18.21 7.31
CA PHE A 64 -24.47 17.22 7.05
C PHE A 64 -25.00 15.85 6.58
N VAL A 65 -26.02 15.33 7.26
CA VAL A 65 -26.59 14.02 6.94
C VAL A 65 -27.19 13.99 5.53
N VAL A 66 -27.86 15.08 5.12
CA VAL A 66 -28.45 15.21 3.78
C VAL A 66 -27.36 15.25 2.70
N GLN A 67 -26.29 16.01 2.97
CA GLN A 67 -25.16 16.09 2.05
C GLN A 67 -24.49 14.70 1.87
N TYR A 68 -24.24 13.99 2.97
CA TYR A 68 -23.64 12.65 2.91
C TYR A 68 -24.51 11.68 2.10
N PHE A 69 -25.80 11.60 2.39
CA PHE A 69 -26.68 10.69 1.64
C PHE A 69 -26.89 11.09 0.18
N THR A 70 -26.87 12.39 -0.13
CA THR A 70 -26.88 12.88 -1.53
C THR A 70 -25.64 12.43 -2.26
N TRP A 71 -24.46 12.64 -1.65
CA TRP A 71 -23.17 12.17 -2.18
C TRP A 71 -23.15 10.65 -2.35
N LEU A 72 -23.60 9.89 -1.34
CA LEU A 72 -23.67 8.43 -1.41
C LEU A 72 -24.62 7.95 -2.51
N GLY A 73 -25.75 8.61 -2.68
CA GLY A 73 -26.70 8.32 -3.75
C GLY A 73 -26.13 8.55 -5.16
N ASN A 74 -25.36 9.62 -5.35
CA ASN A 74 -24.64 9.90 -6.60
C ASN A 74 -23.54 8.85 -6.85
N LEU A 75 -22.78 8.52 -5.81
CA LEU A 75 -21.77 7.47 -5.88
C LEU A 75 -22.35 6.12 -6.32
N LEU A 76 -23.48 5.70 -5.79
CA LEU A 76 -24.15 4.46 -6.17
C LEU A 76 -24.66 4.46 -7.62
N ARG A 77 -24.84 5.65 -8.22
CA ARG A 77 -25.15 5.84 -9.64
C ARG A 77 -23.90 5.93 -10.53
N GLY A 78 -22.70 5.80 -9.93
CA GLY A 78 -21.42 5.90 -10.62
C GLY A 78 -20.86 7.32 -10.75
N ASP A 79 -21.52 8.30 -10.16
CA ASP A 79 -21.05 9.69 -10.14
C ASP A 79 -20.27 9.97 -8.85
N MET A 80 -18.96 10.15 -8.98
CA MET A 80 -18.05 10.53 -7.88
C MET A 80 -17.86 12.05 -7.79
N GLY A 81 -18.57 12.81 -8.63
CA GLY A 81 -18.44 14.25 -8.73
C GLY A 81 -17.20 14.69 -9.52
N THR A 82 -16.93 15.99 -9.41
CA THR A 82 -15.80 16.66 -10.07
C THR A 82 -14.85 17.23 -9.04
N SER A 83 -13.55 17.22 -9.34
CA SER A 83 -12.51 17.87 -8.56
C SER A 83 -12.79 19.36 -8.44
N TYR A 84 -12.72 19.90 -7.25
CA TYR A 84 -12.92 21.33 -7.01
C TYR A 84 -11.78 22.20 -7.56
N VAL A 85 -10.58 21.60 -7.69
CA VAL A 85 -9.38 22.29 -8.17
C VAL A 85 -9.24 22.21 -9.68
N SER A 86 -9.33 21.01 -10.24
CA SER A 86 -9.07 20.77 -11.66
C SER A 86 -10.33 20.80 -12.54
N ASN A 87 -11.54 20.80 -11.95
CA ASN A 87 -12.84 20.65 -12.60
C ASN A 87 -12.97 19.39 -13.48
N LYS A 88 -12.11 18.38 -13.26
CA LYS A 88 -12.16 17.09 -13.98
C LYS A 88 -12.97 16.06 -13.20
N PRO A 89 -13.60 15.08 -13.90
CA PRO A 89 -14.29 13.98 -13.21
C PRO A 89 -13.34 13.21 -12.30
N VAL A 90 -13.78 12.97 -11.06
CA VAL A 90 -12.97 12.32 -10.02
C VAL A 90 -12.59 10.91 -10.41
N PHE A 91 -13.54 10.12 -10.93
CA PHE A 91 -13.34 8.74 -11.33
C PHE A 91 -12.22 8.60 -12.39
N SER A 92 -12.32 9.36 -13.49
CA SER A 92 -11.31 9.29 -14.56
C SER A 92 -9.94 9.77 -14.07
N THR A 93 -9.88 10.80 -13.21
CA THR A 93 -8.65 11.30 -12.60
C THR A 93 -7.99 10.21 -11.76
N PHE A 94 -8.74 9.54 -10.88
CA PHE A 94 -8.22 8.47 -10.05
C PHE A 94 -7.73 7.28 -10.87
N VAL A 95 -8.56 6.79 -11.80
CA VAL A 95 -8.23 5.62 -12.64
C VAL A 95 -7.00 5.87 -13.51
N SER A 96 -6.79 7.09 -14.00
CA SER A 96 -5.60 7.43 -14.80
C SER A 96 -4.29 7.33 -14.02
N LYS A 97 -4.31 7.50 -12.68
CA LYS A 97 -3.13 7.42 -11.80
C LYS A 97 -2.89 6.02 -11.22
N LEU A 98 -3.91 5.17 -11.23
CA LEU A 98 -3.85 3.83 -10.65
C LEU A 98 -2.75 2.93 -11.26
N PRO A 99 -2.53 2.89 -12.59
CA PRO A 99 -1.47 2.07 -13.19
C PRO A 99 -0.07 2.41 -12.67
N ALA A 100 0.22 3.70 -12.43
CA ALA A 100 1.52 4.13 -11.89
C ALA A 100 1.75 3.57 -10.48
N THR A 101 0.75 3.67 -9.59
CA THR A 101 0.81 3.11 -8.24
C THR A 101 0.92 1.59 -8.25
N LEU A 102 0.18 0.90 -9.12
CA LEU A 102 0.26 -0.55 -9.25
C LEU A 102 1.64 -1.01 -9.75
N LEU A 103 2.22 -0.32 -10.71
CA LEU A 103 3.58 -0.60 -11.18
C LEU A 103 4.60 -0.41 -10.05
N LEU A 104 4.53 0.72 -9.33
CA LEU A 104 5.41 0.98 -8.18
C LEU A 104 5.27 -0.12 -7.12
N THR A 105 4.04 -0.53 -6.81
CA THR A 105 3.76 -1.64 -5.89
C THR A 105 4.41 -2.94 -6.35
N ALA A 106 4.18 -3.32 -7.60
CA ALA A 106 4.69 -4.57 -8.16
C ALA A 106 6.23 -4.62 -8.15
N VAL A 107 6.88 -3.54 -8.60
CA VAL A 107 8.36 -3.45 -8.61
C VAL A 107 8.92 -3.45 -7.18
N SER A 108 8.29 -2.74 -6.24
CA SER A 108 8.71 -2.72 -4.83
C SER A 108 8.62 -4.11 -4.19
N ILE A 109 7.55 -4.84 -4.44
CA ILE A 109 7.38 -6.22 -3.95
C ILE A 109 8.43 -7.14 -4.56
N LEU A 110 8.65 -7.04 -5.88
CA LEU A 110 9.65 -7.85 -6.57
C LEU A 110 11.04 -7.62 -5.98
N LEU A 111 11.46 -6.36 -5.81
CA LEU A 111 12.73 -6.03 -5.18
C LEU A 111 12.81 -6.52 -3.74
N THR A 112 11.73 -6.37 -2.98
CA THR A 112 11.65 -6.88 -1.61
C THR A 112 11.89 -8.38 -1.55
N VAL A 113 11.25 -9.16 -2.42
CA VAL A 113 11.41 -10.61 -2.51
C VAL A 113 12.84 -10.99 -2.89
N LEU A 114 13.39 -10.31 -3.91
CA LEU A 114 14.75 -10.56 -4.41
C LEU A 114 15.83 -10.24 -3.35
N ILE A 115 15.59 -9.31 -2.45
CA ILE A 115 16.52 -8.93 -1.39
C ILE A 115 16.29 -9.79 -0.14
N SER A 116 15.05 -9.85 0.34
CA SER A 116 14.76 -10.42 1.67
C SER A 116 14.87 -11.95 1.72
N ILE A 117 14.44 -12.65 0.67
CA ILE A 117 14.48 -14.12 0.68
C ILE A 117 15.92 -14.64 0.66
N PRO A 118 16.80 -14.27 -0.29
CA PRO A 118 18.17 -14.77 -0.29
C PRO A 118 18.95 -14.38 0.97
N LEU A 119 18.85 -13.12 1.41
CA LEU A 119 19.56 -12.66 2.59
C LEU A 119 19.01 -13.28 3.87
N GLY A 120 17.70 -13.50 3.98
CA GLY A 120 17.08 -14.15 5.12
C GLY A 120 17.50 -15.62 5.25
N ILE A 121 17.51 -16.35 4.12
CA ILE A 121 18.02 -17.74 4.07
C ILE A 121 19.51 -17.79 4.44
N TRP A 122 20.30 -16.90 3.84
CA TRP A 122 21.75 -16.86 4.11
C TRP A 122 22.04 -16.57 5.57
N SER A 123 21.32 -15.63 6.17
CA SER A 123 21.38 -15.32 7.60
C SER A 123 21.00 -16.53 8.48
N ALA A 124 19.95 -17.28 8.12
CA ALA A 124 19.52 -18.48 8.84
C ALA A 124 20.56 -19.62 8.74
N VAL A 125 21.06 -19.90 7.54
CA VAL A 125 22.07 -20.97 7.32
C VAL A 125 23.39 -20.65 8.03
N LYS A 126 23.75 -19.36 8.14
CA LYS A 126 24.95 -18.86 8.83
C LYS A 126 24.65 -18.36 10.22
N GLN A 127 23.67 -18.93 10.89
CA GLN A 127 23.26 -18.53 12.25
C GLN A 127 24.44 -18.32 13.19
N ASN A 128 24.41 -17.22 13.95
CA ASN A 128 25.43 -16.86 14.95
C ASN A 128 26.85 -16.63 14.40
N THR A 129 27.02 -16.46 13.09
CA THR A 129 28.29 -16.05 12.48
C THR A 129 28.32 -14.53 12.24
N ALA A 130 29.50 -13.99 11.92
CA ALA A 130 29.67 -12.57 11.56
C ALA A 130 28.72 -12.15 10.41
N THR A 131 28.50 -13.02 9.43
CA THR A 131 27.56 -12.78 8.32
C THR A 131 26.13 -12.58 8.83
N ASP A 132 25.66 -13.43 9.73
CA ASP A 132 24.33 -13.29 10.33
C ASP A 132 24.20 -11.98 11.09
N TYR A 133 25.20 -11.63 11.89
CA TYR A 133 25.20 -10.37 12.64
C TYR A 133 25.17 -9.14 11.73
N VAL A 134 25.99 -9.11 10.67
CA VAL A 134 26.00 -8.00 9.68
C VAL A 134 24.65 -7.86 9.02
N ILE A 135 24.05 -8.95 8.51
CA ILE A 135 22.75 -8.92 7.84
C ILE A 135 21.65 -8.44 8.79
N ARG A 136 21.64 -8.94 10.04
CA ARG A 136 20.65 -8.51 11.05
C ARG A 136 20.81 -7.05 11.44
N THR A 137 22.04 -6.57 11.63
CA THR A 137 22.30 -5.15 11.94
C THR A 137 21.88 -4.26 10.78
N ALA A 138 22.23 -4.60 9.54
CA ALA A 138 21.76 -3.86 8.35
C ALA A 138 20.23 -3.84 8.26
N SER A 139 19.58 -4.96 8.53
CA SER A 139 18.11 -5.05 8.59
C SER A 139 17.52 -4.18 9.70
N PHE A 140 18.14 -4.13 10.88
CA PHE A 140 17.69 -3.28 11.97
C PHE A 140 17.79 -1.80 11.58
N ILE A 141 18.92 -1.37 11.03
CA ILE A 141 19.12 0.00 10.54
C ILE A 141 18.07 0.35 9.47
N GLY A 142 17.90 -0.51 8.45
CA GLY A 142 16.94 -0.27 7.37
C GLY A 142 15.49 -0.15 7.83
N ASN A 143 15.11 -0.88 8.90
CA ASN A 143 13.76 -0.79 9.47
C ASN A 143 13.58 0.43 10.39
N SER A 144 14.66 1.01 10.89
CA SER A 144 14.62 2.17 11.81
C SER A 144 14.56 3.50 11.06
N LEU A 145 14.95 3.52 9.79
CA LEU A 145 14.94 4.73 8.99
C LEU A 145 13.55 5.02 8.42
N PRO A 146 13.05 6.26 8.56
CA PRO A 146 11.80 6.66 7.91
C PRO A 146 11.91 6.61 6.38
N ASN A 147 10.84 6.19 5.69
CA ASN A 147 10.82 6.08 4.23
C ASN A 147 11.19 7.39 3.52
N PHE A 148 10.71 8.52 4.04
CA PHE A 148 11.03 9.84 3.47
C PHE A 148 12.52 10.15 3.54
N PHE A 149 13.19 9.78 4.62
CA PHE A 149 14.64 9.99 4.77
C PHE A 149 15.42 9.11 3.79
N VAL A 150 15.04 7.84 3.65
CA VAL A 150 15.64 6.92 2.66
C VAL A 150 15.42 7.47 1.24
N SER A 151 14.22 7.98 0.92
CA SER A 151 13.92 8.61 -0.37
C SER A 151 14.88 9.74 -0.69
N LEU A 152 15.06 10.69 0.26
CA LEU A 152 15.94 11.84 0.08
C LEU A 152 17.40 11.43 -0.05
N LEU A 153 17.84 10.45 0.74
CA LEU A 153 19.20 9.93 0.68
C LEU A 153 19.51 9.28 -0.69
N LEU A 154 18.60 8.43 -1.17
CA LEU A 154 18.75 7.78 -2.48
C LEU A 154 18.67 8.78 -3.63
N MET A 155 17.77 9.76 -3.57
CA MET A 155 17.67 10.84 -4.53
C MET A 155 18.96 11.66 -4.57
N TYR A 156 19.48 12.07 -3.40
CA TYR A 156 20.73 12.82 -3.32
C TYR A 156 21.90 12.04 -3.91
N LEU A 157 22.06 10.78 -3.52
CA LEU A 157 23.20 9.98 -3.94
C LEU A 157 23.12 9.59 -5.42
N PHE A 158 22.00 8.98 -5.84
CA PHE A 158 21.90 8.37 -7.16
C PHE A 158 21.38 9.30 -8.27
N ALA A 159 20.54 10.28 -7.92
CA ALA A 159 20.02 11.22 -8.91
C ALA A 159 20.88 12.49 -9.00
N ILE A 160 21.21 13.13 -7.85
CA ILE A 160 21.92 14.41 -7.86
C ILE A 160 23.43 14.22 -8.00
N ARG A 161 24.05 13.35 -7.17
CA ARG A 161 25.52 13.20 -7.16
C ARG A 161 26.04 12.35 -8.30
N LEU A 162 25.40 11.20 -8.55
CA LEU A 162 25.85 10.24 -9.57
C LEU A 162 25.18 10.45 -10.94
N GLY A 163 24.04 11.14 -11.00
CA GLY A 163 23.30 11.37 -12.25
C GLY A 163 22.76 10.11 -12.93
N TRP A 164 22.63 9.00 -12.20
CA TRP A 164 22.19 7.71 -12.77
C TRP A 164 20.69 7.64 -13.02
N PHE A 165 19.92 8.38 -12.24
CA PHE A 165 18.45 8.40 -12.29
C PHE A 165 17.93 9.82 -12.35
N PRO A 166 16.73 10.06 -12.89
CA PRO A 166 16.10 11.38 -12.88
C PRO A 166 15.72 11.78 -11.44
N VAL A 167 15.84 13.07 -11.12
CA VAL A 167 15.42 13.66 -9.85
C VAL A 167 13.90 13.68 -9.77
N ILE A 168 13.24 14.02 -10.86
CA ILE A 168 11.78 14.10 -10.99
C ILE A 168 11.34 13.06 -12.02
N SER A 169 10.29 12.31 -11.70
CA SER A 169 9.70 11.35 -12.62
C SER A 169 9.05 12.06 -13.80
N GLY A 170 9.66 11.97 -14.98
CA GLY A 170 9.13 12.53 -16.23
C GLY A 170 8.02 11.68 -16.89
N GLY A 171 7.42 10.76 -16.13
CA GLY A 171 6.43 9.80 -16.61
C GLY A 171 6.71 8.39 -16.11
N VAL A 172 5.85 7.44 -16.46
CA VAL A 172 5.94 6.04 -16.05
C VAL A 172 6.99 5.32 -16.91
N SER A 173 8.20 5.10 -16.35
CA SER A 173 9.29 4.37 -16.98
C SER A 173 10.04 3.51 -15.96
N LEU A 174 10.83 2.53 -16.45
CA LEU A 174 11.66 1.69 -15.58
C LEU A 174 12.74 2.51 -14.85
N GLN A 175 13.25 3.57 -15.49
CA GLN A 175 14.24 4.44 -14.88
C GLN A 175 13.62 5.31 -13.78
N SER A 176 12.42 5.83 -14.00
CA SER A 176 11.70 6.67 -13.03
C SER A 176 11.19 5.89 -11.82
N VAL A 177 10.80 4.61 -12.00
CA VAL A 177 10.29 3.77 -10.89
C VAL A 177 11.39 3.23 -9.98
N ALA A 178 12.64 3.22 -10.44
CA ALA A 178 13.75 2.54 -9.75
C ALA A 178 13.98 3.06 -8.32
N LEU A 179 14.18 4.37 -8.15
CA LEU A 179 14.46 4.95 -6.82
C LEU A 179 13.25 4.90 -5.88
N PRO A 180 12.02 5.26 -6.29
CA PRO A 180 10.83 5.06 -5.47
C PRO A 180 10.64 3.61 -5.03
N ALA A 181 10.77 2.66 -5.96
CA ALA A 181 10.63 1.25 -5.66
C ALA A 181 11.74 0.73 -4.73
N LEU A 182 12.98 1.16 -4.93
CA LEU A 182 14.10 0.80 -4.06
C LEU A 182 13.90 1.34 -2.64
N THR A 183 13.40 2.57 -2.50
CA THR A 183 13.07 3.15 -1.19
C THR A 183 12.10 2.25 -0.41
N LEU A 184 10.99 1.89 -1.03
CA LEU A 184 9.97 1.03 -0.42
C LEU A 184 10.51 -0.38 -0.16
N ALA A 185 11.31 -0.91 -1.10
CA ALA A 185 11.90 -2.23 -0.99
C ALA A 185 12.90 -2.33 0.16
N ILE A 186 13.71 -1.30 0.44
CA ILE A 186 14.66 -1.29 1.58
C ILE A 186 13.90 -1.45 2.89
N ALA A 187 12.89 -0.61 3.13
CA ALA A 187 12.10 -0.67 4.36
C ALA A 187 11.38 -2.00 4.54
N MET A 188 10.76 -2.50 3.46
CA MET A 188 10.08 -3.79 3.48
C MET A 188 11.07 -4.95 3.64
N SER A 189 12.17 -4.97 2.89
CA SER A 189 13.15 -6.05 2.95
C SER A 189 13.74 -6.19 4.35
N ALA A 190 13.98 -5.09 5.05
CA ALA A 190 14.46 -5.09 6.42
C ALA A 190 13.53 -5.84 7.39
N LYS A 191 12.21 -5.68 7.21
CA LYS A 191 11.19 -6.41 7.97
C LYS A 191 11.12 -7.89 7.56
N TYR A 192 11.02 -8.15 6.25
CA TYR A 192 10.83 -9.50 5.71
C TYR A 192 12.03 -10.41 5.89
N LEU A 193 13.24 -9.90 5.77
CA LEU A 193 14.47 -10.64 5.99
C LEU A 193 14.46 -11.32 7.36
N ARG A 194 14.03 -10.62 8.41
CA ARG A 194 13.94 -11.19 9.76
C ARG A 194 12.88 -12.27 9.86
N GLN A 195 11.74 -12.10 9.17
CA GLN A 195 10.67 -13.09 9.14
C GLN A 195 11.08 -14.34 8.36
N VAL A 196 11.72 -14.17 7.19
CA VAL A 196 12.28 -15.28 6.41
C VAL A 196 13.31 -16.05 7.24
N ARG A 197 14.24 -15.33 7.88
CA ARG A 197 15.24 -15.95 8.76
C ARG A 197 14.59 -16.79 9.88
N ALA A 198 13.64 -16.23 10.60
CA ALA A 198 12.93 -16.93 11.68
C ALA A 198 12.22 -18.18 11.17
N THR A 199 11.44 -18.05 10.11
CA THR A 199 10.71 -19.17 9.50
C THR A 199 11.64 -20.28 9.01
N VAL A 200 12.78 -19.92 8.40
CA VAL A 200 13.76 -20.92 7.94
C VAL A 200 14.45 -21.61 9.12
N LEU A 201 14.76 -20.90 10.19
CA LEU A 201 15.32 -21.50 11.42
C LEU A 201 14.34 -22.48 12.05
N ASP A 202 13.08 -22.08 12.22
CA ASP A 202 12.02 -22.93 12.77
C ASP A 202 11.86 -24.22 11.95
N GLU A 203 11.97 -24.13 10.62
CA GLU A 203 11.89 -25.31 9.74
C GLU A 203 13.15 -26.20 9.84
N LEU A 204 14.34 -25.61 10.03
CA LEU A 204 15.59 -26.36 10.15
C LEU A 204 15.68 -27.20 11.44
N GLU A 205 14.94 -26.84 12.48
CA GLU A 205 14.89 -27.54 13.77
C GLU A 205 13.93 -28.74 13.78
N LYS A 206 13.10 -28.90 12.74
CA LYS A 206 12.09 -29.97 12.69
C LYS A 206 12.68 -31.36 12.47
N ASP A 207 12.02 -32.38 13.02
CA ASP A 207 12.43 -33.79 12.99
C ASP A 207 12.69 -34.34 11.59
N TYR A 208 11.95 -33.87 10.56
CA TYR A 208 12.18 -34.32 9.20
C TYR A 208 13.53 -33.91 8.63
N VAL A 209 14.08 -32.77 9.10
CA VAL A 209 15.42 -32.28 8.72
C VAL A 209 16.49 -33.14 9.42
N LEU A 210 16.30 -33.45 10.71
CA LEU A 210 17.17 -34.37 11.44
C LEU A 210 17.15 -35.76 10.83
N GLY A 211 15.98 -36.27 10.51
CA GLY A 211 15.82 -37.57 9.82
C GLY A 211 16.44 -37.61 8.42
N ALA A 212 16.37 -36.51 7.65
CA ALA A 212 17.05 -36.42 6.35
C ALA A 212 18.57 -36.46 6.51
N ARG A 213 19.10 -35.72 7.51
CA ARG A 213 20.53 -35.71 7.84
C ARG A 213 21.03 -37.09 8.27
N ALA A 214 20.26 -37.80 9.14
CA ALA A 214 20.59 -39.16 9.58
C ALA A 214 20.65 -40.16 8.43
N ARG A 215 19.83 -39.95 7.38
CA ARG A 215 19.86 -40.78 6.14
C ARG A 215 20.93 -40.34 5.15
N GLY A 216 21.82 -39.41 5.48
CA GLY A 216 22.90 -38.95 4.61
C GLY A 216 22.45 -38.06 3.43
N VAL A 217 21.23 -37.49 3.46
CA VAL A 217 20.76 -36.55 2.44
C VAL A 217 21.58 -35.28 2.51
N LYS A 218 22.07 -34.81 1.36
CA LYS A 218 22.83 -33.54 1.29
C LYS A 218 22.02 -32.37 1.84
N PHE A 219 22.65 -31.52 2.64
CA PHE A 219 22.02 -30.34 3.25
C PHE A 219 21.32 -29.45 2.20
N SER A 220 21.98 -29.18 1.06
CA SER A 220 21.39 -28.37 -0.02
C SER A 220 20.10 -28.97 -0.59
N THR A 221 20.01 -30.30 -0.68
CA THR A 221 18.80 -30.99 -1.16
C THR A 221 17.65 -30.83 -0.15
N THR A 222 17.93 -31.06 1.16
CA THR A 222 16.94 -30.86 2.23
C THR A 222 16.50 -29.41 2.29
N MET A 223 17.42 -28.45 2.17
CA MET A 223 17.14 -27.03 2.17
C MET A 223 16.18 -26.63 1.03
N ILE A 224 16.53 -26.96 -0.22
CA ILE A 224 15.76 -26.51 -1.38
C ILE A 224 14.43 -27.27 -1.51
N ARG A 225 14.42 -28.58 -1.33
CA ARG A 225 13.24 -29.41 -1.59
C ARG A 225 12.25 -29.48 -0.44
N SER A 226 12.71 -29.29 0.79
CA SER A 226 11.86 -29.46 1.97
C SER A 226 11.71 -28.15 2.77
N VAL A 227 12.79 -27.61 3.31
CA VAL A 227 12.76 -26.41 4.16
C VAL A 227 12.21 -25.21 3.41
N MET A 228 12.74 -24.91 2.23
CA MET A 228 12.25 -23.78 1.42
C MET A 228 10.79 -23.94 1.00
N LYS A 229 10.39 -25.14 0.60
CA LYS A 229 9.00 -25.39 0.22
C LYS A 229 8.03 -25.17 1.38
N ALA A 230 8.40 -25.60 2.59
CA ALA A 230 7.59 -25.38 3.79
C ALA A 230 7.59 -23.90 4.20
N SER A 231 8.76 -23.25 4.16
CA SER A 231 8.90 -21.82 4.50
C SER A 231 8.17 -20.89 3.53
N LEU A 232 8.10 -21.23 2.23
CA LEU A 232 7.46 -20.39 1.21
C LEU A 232 5.98 -20.11 1.53
N VAL A 233 5.26 -21.06 2.10
CA VAL A 233 3.85 -20.85 2.49
C VAL A 233 3.75 -19.68 3.45
N THR A 234 4.53 -19.70 4.54
CA THR A 234 4.54 -18.63 5.54
C THR A 234 5.06 -17.31 4.96
N ILE A 235 6.10 -17.35 4.12
CA ILE A 235 6.69 -16.16 3.51
C ILE A 235 5.69 -15.46 2.57
N ILE A 236 5.02 -16.20 1.68
CA ILE A 236 4.02 -15.64 0.75
C ILE A 236 2.86 -15.02 1.54
N THR A 237 2.43 -15.72 2.58
CA THR A 237 1.44 -15.25 3.55
C THR A 237 1.78 -13.86 4.09
N LEU A 238 2.95 -13.73 4.67
CA LEU A 238 3.43 -12.48 5.26
C LEU A 238 3.56 -11.37 4.21
N LEU A 239 4.07 -11.68 3.02
CA LEU A 239 4.17 -10.72 1.91
C LEU A 239 2.80 -10.18 1.52
N THR A 240 1.81 -11.05 1.35
CA THR A 240 0.48 -10.63 0.93
C THR A 240 -0.20 -9.72 1.95
N LEU A 241 -0.07 -10.03 3.26
CA LEU A 241 -0.58 -9.17 4.33
C LEU A 241 0.03 -7.76 4.33
N SER A 242 1.27 -7.63 3.84
CA SER A 242 1.97 -6.33 3.85
C SER A 242 1.71 -5.47 2.63
N ILE A 243 1.07 -5.99 1.60
CA ILE A 243 0.66 -5.17 0.45
C ILE A 243 -0.26 -4.02 0.91
N GLY A 244 -1.17 -4.29 1.84
CA GLY A 244 -2.05 -3.28 2.43
C GLY A 244 -1.29 -2.16 3.15
N SER A 245 -0.25 -2.51 3.93
CA SER A 245 0.58 -1.52 4.62
C SER A 245 1.48 -0.72 3.68
N LEU A 246 1.89 -1.34 2.56
CA LEU A 246 2.68 -0.69 1.52
C LEU A 246 1.89 0.42 0.84
N LEU A 247 0.64 0.17 0.50
CA LEU A 247 -0.24 1.16 -0.13
C LEU A 247 -0.40 2.43 0.74
N GLY A 248 -0.51 2.28 2.07
CA GLY A 248 -0.58 3.42 3.00
C GLY A 248 0.72 4.23 3.07
N GLY A 249 1.88 3.57 3.00
CA GLY A 249 3.20 4.24 3.08
C GLY A 249 3.70 4.82 1.76
N MET A 250 3.05 4.51 0.66
CA MET A 250 3.50 4.85 -0.69
C MET A 250 3.30 6.34 -1.03
N ALA A 251 2.28 6.99 -0.47
CA ALA A 251 1.90 8.36 -0.80
C ALA A 251 3.05 9.36 -0.59
N ILE A 252 3.80 9.22 0.50
CA ILE A 252 4.95 10.08 0.80
C ILE A 252 6.07 9.87 -0.23
N VAL A 253 6.36 8.62 -0.57
CA VAL A 253 7.41 8.27 -1.55
C VAL A 253 7.02 8.77 -2.95
N GLU A 254 5.78 8.58 -3.37
CA GLU A 254 5.25 9.11 -4.63
C GLU A 254 5.37 10.63 -4.69
N SER A 255 5.08 11.32 -3.59
CA SER A 255 5.19 12.79 -3.52
C SER A 255 6.63 13.28 -3.62
N ILE A 256 7.59 12.63 -2.93
CA ILE A 256 9.00 13.03 -2.94
C ILE A 256 9.61 12.87 -4.34
N PHE A 257 9.33 11.75 -5.01
CA PHE A 257 9.86 11.49 -6.35
C PHE A 257 8.99 12.09 -7.47
N MET A 258 7.92 12.81 -7.13
CA MET A 258 6.93 13.33 -8.08
C MET A 258 6.36 12.22 -8.98
N TRP A 259 6.23 11.01 -8.44
CA TRP A 259 5.66 9.86 -9.13
C TRP A 259 4.15 10.04 -9.27
N ASP A 260 3.64 10.00 -10.49
CA ASP A 260 2.27 10.39 -10.81
C ASP A 260 1.24 9.29 -10.48
N GLY A 261 1.23 8.87 -9.20
CA GLY A 261 0.35 7.85 -8.66
C GLY A 261 -0.83 8.40 -7.85
N VAL A 262 -1.67 7.49 -7.36
CA VAL A 262 -2.87 7.85 -6.56
C VAL A 262 -2.51 8.35 -5.17
N GLY A 263 -1.37 7.95 -4.60
CA GLY A 263 -0.91 8.45 -3.31
C GLY A 263 -0.49 9.92 -3.39
N LYS A 264 0.28 10.28 -4.44
CA LYS A 264 0.62 11.69 -4.71
C LYS A 264 -0.64 12.49 -4.96
N LEU A 265 -1.57 11.99 -5.77
CA LEU A 265 -2.86 12.64 -6.01
C LEU A 265 -3.60 12.94 -4.70
N ALA A 266 -3.59 12.01 -3.74
CA ALA A 266 -4.21 12.21 -2.44
C ALA A 266 -3.51 13.30 -1.61
N VAL A 267 -2.16 13.31 -1.57
CA VAL A 267 -1.40 14.34 -0.85
C VAL A 267 -1.65 15.73 -1.45
N ASP A 268 -1.63 15.82 -2.79
CA ASP A 268 -1.93 17.07 -3.49
C ASP A 268 -3.36 17.54 -3.18
N ALA A 269 -4.34 16.62 -3.21
CA ALA A 269 -5.74 16.91 -2.89
C ALA A 269 -5.94 17.37 -1.44
N ILE A 270 -5.21 16.80 -0.48
CA ILE A 270 -5.25 17.22 0.93
C ILE A 270 -4.71 18.65 1.06
N ASN A 271 -3.58 18.96 0.43
CA ASN A 271 -2.97 20.28 0.45
C ASN A 271 -3.87 21.35 -0.20
N MET A 272 -4.57 20.97 -1.26
CA MET A 272 -5.49 21.84 -2.01
C MET A 272 -6.94 21.77 -1.52
N ARG A 273 -7.22 20.94 -0.48
CA ARG A 273 -8.57 20.73 0.08
C ARG A 273 -9.60 20.29 -0.97
N ASP A 274 -9.16 19.47 -1.93
CA ASP A 274 -10.02 18.89 -2.97
C ASP A 274 -10.81 17.70 -2.40
N TYR A 275 -11.88 17.99 -1.68
CA TYR A 275 -12.66 17.00 -0.96
C TYR A 275 -13.21 15.85 -1.81
N PRO A 276 -13.70 16.07 -3.05
CA PRO A 276 -14.13 14.96 -3.88
C PRO A 276 -13.02 13.95 -4.18
N ILE A 277 -11.80 14.42 -4.46
CA ILE A 277 -10.64 13.55 -4.68
C ILE A 277 -10.25 12.81 -3.38
N ILE A 278 -10.21 13.51 -2.23
CA ILE A 278 -9.88 12.89 -0.94
C ILE A 278 -10.89 11.78 -0.61
N GLN A 279 -12.18 12.06 -0.78
CA GLN A 279 -13.25 11.10 -0.52
C GLN A 279 -13.15 9.86 -1.41
N ALA A 280 -12.90 10.07 -2.70
CA ALA A 280 -12.69 8.99 -3.66
C ALA A 280 -11.44 8.15 -3.31
N TYR A 281 -10.34 8.80 -2.94
CA TYR A 281 -9.12 8.11 -2.52
C TYR A 281 -9.37 7.19 -1.33
N VAL A 282 -10.00 7.71 -0.26
CA VAL A 282 -10.30 6.94 0.95
C VAL A 282 -11.17 5.72 0.62
N MET A 283 -12.21 5.92 -0.18
CA MET A 283 -13.10 4.85 -0.60
C MET A 283 -12.38 3.78 -1.44
N TRP A 284 -11.64 4.19 -2.48
CA TRP A 284 -10.92 3.26 -3.36
C TRP A 284 -9.83 2.50 -2.62
N MET A 285 -9.11 3.18 -1.70
CA MET A 285 -8.09 2.51 -0.90
C MET A 285 -8.70 1.48 0.04
N ALA A 286 -9.88 1.75 0.62
CA ALA A 286 -10.61 0.77 1.41
C ALA A 286 -11.04 -0.45 0.57
N ILE A 287 -11.55 -0.24 -0.66
CA ILE A 287 -11.91 -1.31 -1.59
C ILE A 287 -10.68 -2.14 -1.95
N ILE A 288 -9.59 -1.50 -2.37
CA ILE A 288 -8.34 -2.16 -2.76
C ILE A 288 -7.79 -2.99 -1.59
N TYR A 289 -7.79 -2.42 -0.38
CA TYR A 289 -7.34 -3.12 0.83
C TYR A 289 -8.14 -4.40 1.10
N VAL A 290 -9.48 -4.34 1.01
CA VAL A 290 -10.32 -5.52 1.23
C VAL A 290 -10.18 -6.54 0.11
N VAL A 291 -10.04 -6.11 -1.15
CA VAL A 291 -9.78 -7.02 -2.28
C VAL A 291 -8.44 -7.74 -2.09
N ILE A 292 -7.39 -7.03 -1.69
CA ILE A 292 -6.07 -7.63 -1.41
C ILE A 292 -6.19 -8.64 -0.26
N ASN A 293 -6.86 -8.30 0.84
CA ASN A 293 -7.08 -9.23 1.94
C ASN A 293 -7.89 -10.46 1.51
N LEU A 294 -8.91 -10.29 0.68
CA LEU A 294 -9.67 -11.40 0.13
C LEU A 294 -8.79 -12.32 -0.74
N ILE A 295 -7.96 -11.74 -1.61
CA ILE A 295 -7.00 -12.51 -2.43
C ILE A 295 -6.01 -13.25 -1.52
N THR A 296 -5.56 -12.61 -0.44
CA THR A 296 -4.69 -13.22 0.58
C THR A 296 -5.36 -14.42 1.22
N ASP A 297 -6.58 -14.26 1.73
CA ASP A 297 -7.34 -15.32 2.39
C ASP A 297 -7.60 -16.51 1.43
N LEU A 298 -7.90 -16.22 0.16
CA LEU A 298 -8.05 -17.25 -0.86
C LEU A 298 -6.72 -17.96 -1.16
N SER A 299 -5.61 -17.22 -1.19
CA SER A 299 -4.27 -17.78 -1.42
C SER A 299 -3.88 -18.77 -0.30
N TYR A 300 -4.23 -18.48 0.96
CA TYR A 300 -4.04 -19.43 2.08
C TYR A 300 -4.72 -20.76 1.81
N HIS A 301 -5.94 -20.70 1.33
CA HIS A 301 -6.72 -21.92 1.07
C HIS A 301 -6.12 -22.82 -0.04
N PHE A 302 -5.37 -22.19 -0.98
CA PHE A 302 -4.64 -22.93 -2.04
C PHE A 302 -3.28 -23.42 -1.56
N LEU A 303 -2.57 -22.64 -0.73
CA LEU A 303 -1.19 -22.91 -0.32
C LEU A 303 -1.11 -23.89 0.86
N ASP A 304 -2.10 -23.86 1.78
CA ASP A 304 -2.12 -24.77 2.94
C ASP A 304 -3.28 -25.78 2.86
N PRO A 305 -3.00 -27.04 2.43
CA PRO A 305 -4.00 -28.09 2.41
C PRO A 305 -4.60 -28.44 3.79
N ARG A 306 -3.91 -28.10 4.87
CA ARG A 306 -4.35 -28.42 6.25
C ARG A 306 -5.56 -27.58 6.65
N ILE A 307 -5.67 -26.36 6.13
CA ILE A 307 -6.83 -25.49 6.34
C ILE A 307 -8.10 -26.08 5.68
N ARG A 308 -7.95 -26.90 4.61
CA ARG A 308 -9.07 -27.61 3.98
C ARG A 308 -9.66 -28.70 4.87
N LEU A 309 -8.86 -29.30 5.73
CA LEU A 309 -9.25 -30.43 6.58
C LEU A 309 -9.82 -29.98 7.93
N GLY A 310 -9.44 -28.81 8.43
CA GLY A 310 -9.91 -28.25 9.71
C GLY A 310 -11.31 -27.60 9.68
N GLY A 311 -11.93 -27.48 8.50
CA GLY A 311 -13.30 -26.93 8.34
C GLY A 311 -14.43 -27.94 8.51
N ILE A 312 -14.16 -29.18 8.91
CA ILE A 312 -15.17 -30.24 9.09
C ILE A 312 -15.50 -30.47 10.58
N GLU A 313 -14.71 -29.89 11.49
CA GLU A 313 -15.01 -29.99 12.94
C GLU A 313 -15.10 -28.57 13.56
N ARG A 314 -16.30 -27.94 13.43
CA ARG A 314 -16.96 -27.13 14.48
C ARG A 314 -18.33 -26.67 14.01
#